data_6cde5304cd16bbde9809abf2af6c5c03
#
_entry.id   6cde5304cd16bbde9809abf2af6c5c03
#
_cell.length_a   1.000
_cell.length_b   1.000
_cell.length_c   1.000
_cell.angle_alpha   90.00
_cell.angle_beta   90.00
_cell.angle_gamma   90.00
#
_symmetry.space_group_name_H-M   'P 1'
#
loop_
_entity.id
_entity.type
_entity.pdbx_description
1 polymer ?
#
loop_
_entity_poly.entity_id
_entity_poly.type
_entity_poly.pdbx_seq_one_letter_code
_entity_poly.pdbx_strand_id
1 'polypeptide(L)'
;VRNNDFLYPNFFWEIKPNLNTTYQHQIKFFFWQLEALIHSEYSIKKGLYLTTDIGIDITSNFKDYTYHIPDGQLYNVRQDRRLYLTEGKTGLRRMAFDYFVDLHPNLKGKLSAGYLEWMYGGIGGELLYMPDNKRWAIGVDTYWVKQRDYDQKFSFKDYETVTGFLS
;
A
#
# COMPACT_ATOMS: atom_id res chain seq x y z
N VAL A 1 31.28 1.16 14.53
CA VAL A 1 29.83 1.06 14.78
C VAL A 1 29.63 -0.15 15.68
N ARG A 2 29.17 0.03 16.93
CA ARG A 2 28.85 -1.09 17.83
C ARG A 2 27.64 -1.83 17.21
N ASN A 3 27.83 -3.09 16.83
CA ASN A 3 26.73 -3.98 16.54
C ASN A 3 25.94 -4.18 17.84
N ASN A 4 24.68 -3.80 17.84
CA ASN A 4 23.79 -4.07 18.97
C ASN A 4 22.95 -5.31 18.60
N ASP A 5 23.29 -6.44 19.19
CA ASP A 5 22.66 -7.75 18.94
C ASP A 5 21.17 -7.79 19.35
N PHE A 6 20.70 -6.76 20.09
CA PHE A 6 19.30 -6.62 20.51
C PHE A 6 18.44 -5.81 19.53
N LEU A 7 18.99 -5.29 18.42
CA LEU A 7 18.23 -4.53 17.42
C LEU A 7 17.40 -5.43 16.51
N TYR A 8 17.78 -6.69 16.34
CA TYR A 8 17.13 -7.63 15.42
C TYR A 8 17.11 -9.04 16.00
N PRO A 9 16.00 -9.80 15.85
CA PRO A 9 14.73 -9.33 15.32
C PRO A 9 14.01 -8.40 16.30
N ASN A 10 13.23 -7.45 15.81
CA ASN A 10 12.38 -6.58 16.62
C ASN A 10 10.95 -6.57 16.08
N PHE A 11 9.98 -6.50 16.96
CA PHE A 11 8.57 -6.46 16.61
C PHE A 11 7.91 -5.24 17.25
N PHE A 12 7.28 -4.46 16.40
CA PHE A 12 6.46 -3.31 16.78
C PHE A 12 5.02 -3.54 16.31
N TRP A 13 4.05 -3.09 17.09
CA TRP A 13 2.67 -3.05 16.67
C TRP A 13 1.93 -1.89 17.32
N GLU A 14 0.90 -1.41 16.65
CA GLU A 14 0.01 -0.38 17.14
C GLU A 14 -1.41 -0.58 16.61
N ILE A 15 -2.40 -0.05 17.34
CA ILE A 15 -3.78 0.07 16.88
C ILE A 15 -4.12 1.55 16.88
N LYS A 16 -4.61 2.05 15.75
CA LYS A 16 -5.00 3.46 15.62
C LYS A 16 -6.34 3.59 14.90
N PRO A 17 -7.17 4.59 15.28
CA PRO A 17 -8.33 4.94 14.48
C PRO A 17 -7.87 5.54 13.16
N ASN A 18 -8.48 5.13 12.07
CA ASN A 18 -8.25 5.67 10.74
C ASN A 18 -9.57 6.10 10.11
N LEU A 19 -9.64 7.34 9.65
CA LEU A 19 -10.80 7.91 8.98
C LEU A 19 -10.51 8.02 7.48
N ASN A 20 -11.07 7.09 6.71
CA ASN A 20 -11.03 7.13 5.27
C ASN A 20 -12.16 8.00 4.73
N THR A 21 -11.84 8.98 3.92
CA THR A 21 -12.83 9.84 3.27
C THR A 21 -12.66 9.81 1.77
N THR A 22 -13.79 9.83 1.07
CA THR A 22 -13.83 9.86 -0.40
C THR A 22 -14.88 10.84 -0.87
N TYR A 23 -14.45 11.78 -1.70
CA TYR A 23 -15.34 12.73 -2.36
C TYR A 23 -15.63 12.23 -3.77
N GLN A 24 -16.92 12.19 -4.13
CA GLN A 24 -17.35 11.76 -5.46
C GLN A 24 -18.46 12.65 -5.98
N HIS A 25 -18.35 13.04 -7.24
CA HIS A 25 -19.14 14.12 -7.81
C HIS A 25 -20.56 13.71 -8.27
N GLN A 26 -20.83 12.42 -8.58
CA GLN A 26 -22.01 12.07 -9.37
C GLN A 26 -23.20 11.52 -8.60
N ILE A 27 -23.06 10.94 -7.42
CA ILE A 27 -24.16 10.28 -6.70
C ILE A 27 -24.33 10.79 -5.27
N LYS A 28 -23.26 10.81 -4.52
CA LYS A 28 -23.20 11.31 -3.15
C LYS A 28 -21.86 11.99 -2.98
N PHE A 29 -21.90 13.23 -2.49
CA PHE A 29 -20.72 14.08 -2.39
C PHE A 29 -19.65 13.50 -1.46
N PHE A 30 -20.05 12.77 -0.39
CA PHE A 30 -19.14 12.38 0.66
C PHE A 30 -19.37 10.95 1.14
N PHE A 31 -18.34 10.13 1.03
CA PHE A 31 -18.26 8.80 1.63
C PHE A 31 -17.19 8.78 2.70
N TRP A 32 -17.44 8.06 3.78
CA TRP A 32 -16.51 7.93 4.87
C TRP A 32 -16.56 6.54 5.50
N GLN A 33 -15.44 6.16 6.13
CA GLN A 33 -15.29 4.96 6.92
C GLN A 33 -14.41 5.27 8.13
N LEU A 34 -14.87 4.91 9.31
CA LEU A 34 -14.03 4.81 10.50
C LEU A 34 -13.62 3.35 10.66
N GLU A 35 -12.32 3.10 10.66
CA GLU A 35 -11.76 1.77 10.88
C GLU A 35 -10.74 1.78 12.02
N ALA A 36 -10.58 0.63 12.69
CA ALA A 36 -9.42 0.35 13.53
C ALA A 36 -8.34 -0.24 12.63
N LEU A 37 -7.22 0.47 12.47
CA LEU A 37 -6.05 0.01 11.72
C LEU A 37 -5.06 -0.63 12.69
N ILE A 38 -4.85 -1.94 12.52
CA ILE A 38 -3.80 -2.68 13.22
C ILE A 38 -2.58 -2.68 12.31
N HIS A 39 -1.56 -1.95 12.75
CA HIS A 39 -0.26 -1.91 12.07
C HIS A 39 0.74 -2.76 12.82
N SER A 40 1.52 -3.56 12.10
CA SER A 40 2.63 -4.29 12.68
C SER A 40 3.86 -4.26 11.76
N GLU A 41 5.02 -4.13 12.36
CA GLU A 41 6.31 -4.17 11.68
C GLU A 41 7.23 -5.17 12.38
N TYR A 42 7.72 -6.15 11.64
CA TYR A 42 8.70 -7.10 12.08
C TYR A 42 10.04 -6.83 11.39
N SER A 43 10.96 -6.26 12.13
CA SER A 43 12.33 -6.01 11.67
C SER A 43 13.14 -7.29 11.78
N ILE A 44 13.28 -8.02 10.66
CA ILE A 44 13.92 -9.36 10.62
C ILE A 44 15.44 -9.21 10.80
N LYS A 45 16.03 -8.28 10.05
CA LYS A 45 17.44 -7.90 10.11
C LYS A 45 17.60 -6.47 9.57
N LYS A 46 18.81 -5.91 9.68
CA LYS A 46 19.08 -4.58 9.13
C LYS A 46 18.64 -4.47 7.67
N GLY A 47 17.75 -3.54 7.42
CA GLY A 47 17.21 -3.25 6.10
C GLY A 47 16.06 -4.17 5.65
N LEU A 48 15.75 -5.29 6.33
CA LEU A 48 14.66 -6.21 5.94
C LEU A 48 13.53 -6.18 6.94
N TYR A 49 12.35 -5.76 6.50
CA TYR A 49 11.14 -5.59 7.28
C TYR A 49 9.98 -6.37 6.67
N LEU A 50 9.12 -6.92 7.53
CA LEU A 50 7.79 -7.38 7.15
C LEU A 50 6.79 -6.40 7.77
N THR A 51 6.06 -5.69 6.94
CA THR A 51 5.02 -4.75 7.35
C THR A 51 3.66 -5.35 7.09
N THR A 52 2.75 -5.27 8.08
CA THR A 52 1.37 -5.74 7.92
C THR A 52 0.38 -4.70 8.46
N ASP A 53 -0.61 -4.36 7.65
CA ASP A 53 -1.70 -3.45 7.99
C ASP A 53 -3.04 -4.16 7.79
N ILE A 54 -3.83 -4.27 8.87
CA ILE A 54 -5.17 -4.86 8.84
C ILE A 54 -6.17 -3.78 9.24
N GLY A 55 -7.14 -3.51 8.37
CA GLY A 55 -8.25 -2.60 8.66
C GLY A 55 -9.48 -3.36 9.13
N ILE A 56 -10.06 -2.95 10.25
CA ILE A 56 -11.32 -3.47 10.79
C ILE A 56 -12.36 -2.36 10.72
N ASP A 57 -13.40 -2.54 9.92
CA ASP A 57 -14.49 -1.58 9.78
C ASP A 57 -15.27 -1.44 11.10
N ILE A 58 -15.32 -0.23 11.65
CA ILE A 58 -16.13 0.09 12.81
C ILE A 58 -17.49 0.59 12.33
N THR A 59 -17.47 1.55 11.41
CA THR A 59 -18.69 2.11 10.81
C THR A 59 -18.37 2.85 9.51
N SER A 60 -19.29 2.78 8.55
CA SER A 60 -19.11 3.42 7.24
C SER A 60 -20.45 3.70 6.58
N ASN A 61 -20.48 4.67 5.67
CA ASN A 61 -21.65 4.92 4.80
C ASN A 61 -21.49 4.34 3.38
N PHE A 62 -20.55 3.41 3.15
CA PHE A 62 -20.31 2.82 1.84
C PHE A 62 -21.46 1.98 1.29
N LYS A 63 -22.45 1.61 2.11
CA LYS A 63 -23.67 0.92 1.64
C LYS A 63 -24.44 1.73 0.61
N ASP A 64 -24.33 3.05 0.68
CA ASP A 64 -24.99 3.98 -0.22
C ASP A 64 -24.21 4.19 -1.54
N TYR A 65 -23.08 3.50 -1.72
CA TYR A 65 -22.23 3.66 -2.89
C TYR A 65 -22.77 2.82 -4.06
N THR A 66 -23.63 3.43 -4.89
CA THR A 66 -24.36 2.76 -5.98
C THR A 66 -23.84 3.11 -7.39
N TYR A 67 -22.65 3.70 -7.50
CA TYR A 67 -22.10 4.10 -8.81
C TYR A 67 -21.92 2.89 -9.73
N HIS A 68 -22.57 2.94 -10.89
CA HIS A 68 -22.35 2.02 -12.00
C HIS A 68 -21.48 2.72 -13.06
N ILE A 69 -20.53 1.98 -13.60
CA ILE A 69 -19.70 2.46 -14.70
C ILE A 69 -20.57 2.47 -15.95
N PRO A 70 -20.66 3.60 -16.68
CA PRO A 70 -21.34 3.61 -17.97
C PRO A 70 -20.68 2.65 -18.96
N ASP A 71 -21.50 1.90 -19.71
CA ASP A 71 -21.03 1.01 -20.77
C ASP A 71 -20.21 1.79 -21.80
N GLY A 72 -19.08 1.23 -22.24
CA GLY A 72 -18.22 1.81 -23.27
C GLY A 72 -17.11 2.74 -22.80
N GLN A 73 -16.93 2.95 -21.49
CA GLN A 73 -15.76 3.66 -20.98
C GLN A 73 -14.51 2.76 -20.94
N LEU A 74 -13.35 3.36 -21.24
CA LEU A 74 -12.06 2.69 -21.09
C LEU A 74 -11.85 2.29 -19.63
N TYR A 75 -11.37 1.07 -19.42
CA TYR A 75 -11.11 0.53 -18.07
C TYR A 75 -10.05 1.37 -17.34
N ASN A 76 -10.39 1.87 -16.16
CA ASN A 76 -9.49 2.67 -15.35
C ASN A 76 -8.90 1.80 -14.23
N VAL A 77 -7.62 1.97 -13.93
CA VAL A 77 -6.86 1.18 -12.93
C VAL A 77 -7.56 1.10 -11.56
N ARG A 78 -8.34 2.11 -11.18
CA ARG A 78 -9.08 2.16 -9.90
C ARG A 78 -10.60 2.08 -10.07
N GLN A 79 -11.08 1.56 -11.19
CA GLN A 79 -12.50 1.48 -11.53
C GLN A 79 -13.31 0.65 -10.53
N ASP A 80 -12.72 -0.46 -10.05
CA ASP A 80 -13.35 -1.37 -9.10
C ASP A 80 -13.28 -0.92 -7.63
N ARG A 81 -12.82 0.30 -7.37
CA ARG A 81 -12.67 0.84 -6.00
C ARG A 81 -13.93 0.64 -5.15
N ARG A 82 -15.11 0.75 -5.76
CA ARG A 82 -16.39 0.53 -5.07
C ARG A 82 -16.47 -0.87 -4.45
N LEU A 83 -16.13 -1.90 -5.21
CA LEU A 83 -16.21 -3.29 -4.76
C LEU A 83 -15.26 -3.53 -3.58
N TYR A 84 -14.05 -2.99 -3.66
CA TYR A 84 -13.11 -3.04 -2.53
C TYR A 84 -13.62 -2.32 -1.29
N LEU A 85 -14.32 -1.20 -1.44
CA LEU A 85 -14.89 -0.45 -0.31
C LEU A 85 -16.13 -1.13 0.28
N THR A 86 -16.90 -1.87 -0.52
CA THR A 86 -18.13 -2.53 -0.05
C THR A 86 -17.89 -3.95 0.45
N GLU A 87 -17.08 -4.74 -0.24
CA GLU A 87 -16.79 -6.13 0.09
C GLU A 87 -15.57 -6.27 1.03
N GLY A 88 -14.53 -5.45 0.80
CA GLY A 88 -13.28 -5.45 1.57
C GLY A 88 -13.25 -4.49 2.76
N LYS A 89 -14.39 -4.18 3.39
CA LYS A 89 -14.48 -3.25 4.53
C LYS A 89 -13.52 -3.61 5.66
N THR A 90 -13.49 -4.88 6.04
CA THR A 90 -12.50 -5.45 6.94
C THR A 90 -11.58 -6.35 6.14
N GLY A 91 -10.28 -6.09 6.16
CA GLY A 91 -9.35 -6.87 5.38
C GLY A 91 -7.90 -6.44 5.53
N LEU A 92 -7.05 -7.18 4.85
CA LEU A 92 -5.61 -6.93 4.79
C LEU A 92 -5.32 -5.75 3.87
N ARG A 93 -4.91 -4.61 4.43
CA ARG A 93 -4.58 -3.38 3.68
C ARG A 93 -3.22 -3.49 3.00
N ARG A 94 -2.23 -3.98 3.73
CA ARG A 94 -0.86 -4.20 3.27
C ARG A 94 -0.28 -5.44 3.96
N MET A 95 0.55 -6.20 3.26
CA MET A 95 1.44 -7.20 3.82
C MET A 95 2.61 -7.38 2.86
N ALA A 96 3.74 -6.77 3.16
CA ALA A 96 4.87 -6.75 2.25
C ALA A 96 6.20 -6.90 2.98
N PHE A 97 7.13 -7.58 2.33
CA PHE A 97 8.54 -7.51 2.66
C PHE A 97 9.15 -6.30 1.97
N ASP A 98 9.80 -5.44 2.76
CA ASP A 98 10.54 -4.29 2.28
C ASP A 98 12.03 -4.48 2.63
N TYR A 99 12.89 -4.45 1.62
CA TYR A 99 14.33 -4.55 1.78
C TYR A 99 15.02 -3.27 1.36
N PHE A 100 15.60 -2.56 2.31
CA PHE A 100 16.35 -1.34 2.11
C PHE A 100 17.84 -1.65 2.02
N VAL A 101 18.53 -1.07 1.04
CA VAL A 101 19.95 -1.27 0.80
C VAL A 101 20.65 0.06 0.52
N ASP A 102 21.79 0.26 1.14
CA ASP A 102 22.70 1.35 0.85
C ASP A 102 23.66 0.91 -0.26
N LEU A 103 23.35 1.23 -1.52
CA LEU A 103 24.19 0.90 -2.68
C LEU A 103 25.44 1.78 -2.73
N HIS A 104 25.31 3.04 -2.32
CA HIS A 104 26.38 4.03 -2.22
C HIS A 104 25.94 5.07 -1.16
N PRO A 105 26.86 5.84 -0.52
CA PRO A 105 26.46 6.90 0.42
C PRO A 105 25.35 7.80 -0.10
N ASN A 106 25.36 8.12 -1.38
CA ASN A 106 24.39 9.00 -2.02
C ASN A 106 23.29 8.23 -2.80
N LEU A 107 23.31 6.91 -2.82
CA LEU A 107 22.37 6.08 -3.57
C LEU A 107 21.74 5.03 -2.66
N LYS A 108 20.44 5.13 -2.45
CA LYS A 108 19.63 4.20 -1.66
C LYS A 108 18.75 3.38 -2.58
N GLY A 109 18.58 2.11 -2.26
CA GLY A 109 17.67 1.21 -2.95
C GLY A 109 16.64 0.64 -2.00
N LYS A 110 15.45 0.33 -2.52
CA LYS A 110 14.41 -0.44 -1.82
C LYS A 110 13.82 -1.45 -2.79
N LEU A 111 13.62 -2.67 -2.30
CA LEU A 111 12.85 -3.71 -2.98
C LEU A 111 11.64 -4.06 -2.12
N SER A 112 10.49 -4.17 -2.73
CA SER A 112 9.24 -4.51 -2.04
C SER A 112 8.59 -5.70 -2.74
N ALA A 113 8.02 -6.63 -1.95
CA ALA A 113 7.30 -7.79 -2.48
C ALA A 113 6.16 -8.19 -1.53
N GLY A 114 4.97 -8.44 -2.09
CA GLY A 114 3.79 -8.88 -1.35
C GLY A 114 2.53 -8.11 -1.73
N TYR A 115 1.59 -8.00 -0.80
CA TYR A 115 0.38 -7.17 -0.92
C TYR A 115 0.75 -5.73 -0.60
N LEU A 116 1.06 -4.95 -1.64
CA LEU A 116 1.65 -3.61 -1.49
C LEU A 116 0.63 -2.57 -1.06
N GLU A 117 -0.62 -2.77 -1.48
CA GLU A 117 -1.76 -1.96 -1.07
C GLU A 117 -3.06 -2.79 -1.04
N TRP A 118 -4.17 -2.17 -0.68
CA TRP A 118 -5.49 -2.82 -0.60
C TRP A 118 -6.04 -3.34 -1.93
N MET A 119 -5.64 -2.78 -3.09
CA MET A 119 -6.07 -3.21 -4.43
C MET A 119 -5.03 -4.06 -5.16
N TYR A 120 -3.74 -3.92 -4.85
CA TYR A 120 -2.66 -4.51 -5.63
C TYR A 120 -1.60 -5.18 -4.76
N GLY A 121 -1.10 -6.30 -5.26
CA GLY A 121 0.09 -6.97 -4.75
C GLY A 121 1.03 -7.31 -5.88
N GLY A 122 2.31 -7.49 -5.58
CA GLY A 122 3.34 -7.77 -6.57
C GLY A 122 4.74 -7.48 -6.05
N ILE A 123 5.60 -7.05 -6.94
CA ILE A 123 6.98 -6.69 -6.64
C ILE A 123 7.27 -5.28 -7.15
N GLY A 124 8.16 -4.57 -6.46
CA GLY A 124 8.59 -3.23 -6.85
C GLY A 124 10.02 -2.93 -6.46
N GLY A 125 10.61 -1.96 -7.11
CA GLY A 125 11.94 -1.45 -6.83
C GLY A 125 11.96 0.08 -6.87
N GLU A 126 12.69 0.65 -5.94
CA GLU A 126 12.86 2.09 -5.81
C GLU A 126 14.35 2.42 -5.71
N LEU A 127 14.79 3.46 -6.38
CA LEU A 127 16.13 4.03 -6.27
C LEU A 127 16.02 5.51 -5.95
N LEU A 128 16.80 5.97 -4.98
CA LEU A 128 16.85 7.36 -4.56
C LEU A 128 18.30 7.84 -4.56
N TYR A 129 18.60 8.82 -5.38
CA TYR A 129 19.88 9.50 -5.42
C TYR A 129 19.81 10.86 -4.71
N MET A 130 20.65 11.02 -3.69
CA MET A 130 20.75 12.24 -2.87
C MET A 130 22.23 12.67 -2.81
N PRO A 131 22.68 13.63 -3.64
CA PRO A 131 24.06 14.09 -3.64
C PRO A 131 24.39 14.87 -2.36
N ASP A 132 25.61 14.69 -1.85
CA ASP A 132 26.09 15.41 -0.69
C ASP A 132 26.07 16.93 -0.91
N ASN A 133 25.72 17.67 0.15
CA ASN A 133 25.67 19.13 0.17
C ASN A 133 24.76 19.78 -0.90
N LYS A 134 23.79 19.03 -1.44
CA LYS A 134 22.76 19.55 -2.37
C LYS A 134 21.39 19.52 -1.69
N ARG A 135 20.50 20.39 -2.17
CA ARG A 135 19.11 20.49 -1.69
C ARG A 135 18.11 19.79 -2.60
N TRP A 136 18.57 18.89 -3.44
CA TRP A 136 17.72 18.11 -4.34
C TRP A 136 18.02 16.63 -4.26
N ALA A 137 17.05 15.84 -4.56
CA ALA A 137 17.16 14.39 -4.72
C ALA A 137 16.39 13.99 -5.99
N ILE A 138 16.76 12.88 -6.58
CA ILE A 138 16.02 12.26 -7.70
C ILE A 138 15.69 10.84 -7.31
N GLY A 139 14.41 10.48 -7.45
CA GLY A 139 13.91 9.14 -7.22
C GLY A 139 13.30 8.54 -8.48
N VAL A 140 13.47 7.25 -8.66
CA VAL A 140 12.74 6.46 -9.64
C VAL A 140 12.19 5.23 -8.96
N ASP A 141 10.93 4.92 -9.21
CA ASP A 141 10.30 3.70 -8.76
C ASP A 141 9.59 2.98 -9.91
N THR A 142 9.49 1.67 -9.80
CA THR A 142 8.77 0.82 -10.73
C THR A 142 8.15 -0.35 -10.00
N TYR A 143 6.91 -0.68 -10.37
CA TYR A 143 6.14 -1.76 -9.78
C TYR A 143 5.50 -2.63 -10.86
N TRP A 144 5.64 -3.93 -10.72
CA TRP A 144 4.85 -4.92 -11.42
C TRP A 144 3.86 -5.53 -10.45
N VAL A 145 2.57 -5.23 -10.67
CA VAL A 145 1.50 -5.55 -9.72
C VAL A 145 0.35 -6.28 -10.40
N LYS A 146 -0.29 -7.14 -9.64
CA LYS A 146 -1.49 -7.86 -9.99
C LYS A 146 -2.64 -7.40 -9.08
N GLN A 147 -3.83 -7.27 -9.65
CA GLN A 147 -5.00 -6.85 -8.91
C GLN A 147 -5.41 -7.95 -7.93
N ARG A 148 -5.65 -7.57 -6.67
CA ARG A 148 -6.17 -8.45 -5.62
C ARG A 148 -7.67 -8.68 -5.81
N ASP A 149 -8.19 -9.74 -5.21
CA ASP A 149 -9.63 -9.94 -5.13
C ASP A 149 -10.30 -8.91 -4.20
N TYR A 150 -11.59 -8.64 -4.40
CA TYR A 150 -12.32 -7.55 -3.73
C TYR A 150 -12.46 -7.77 -2.22
N ASP A 151 -12.44 -9.02 -1.76
CA ASP A 151 -12.51 -9.39 -0.35
C ASP A 151 -11.25 -9.03 0.47
N GLN A 152 -10.20 -8.55 -0.24
CA GLN A 152 -8.91 -8.14 0.34
C GLN A 152 -8.25 -9.21 1.22
N LYS A 153 -8.42 -10.48 0.86
CA LYS A 153 -7.70 -11.62 1.46
C LYS A 153 -6.45 -11.97 0.65
N PHE A 154 -6.20 -13.25 0.42
CA PHE A 154 -4.95 -13.75 -0.19
C PHE A 154 -5.08 -14.16 -1.66
N SER A 155 -6.14 -13.72 -2.35
CA SER A 155 -6.40 -14.06 -3.75
C SER A 155 -6.09 -12.90 -4.71
N PHE A 156 -5.81 -13.25 -5.96
CA PHE A 156 -5.53 -12.32 -7.07
C PHE A 156 -6.49 -12.58 -8.22
N LYS A 157 -6.78 -11.51 -8.97
CA LYS A 157 -7.47 -11.56 -10.25
C LYS A 157 -6.48 -11.71 -11.40
N ASP A 158 -6.98 -11.99 -12.61
CA ASP A 158 -6.13 -12.16 -13.82
C ASP A 158 -5.61 -10.83 -14.41
N TYR A 159 -5.75 -9.72 -13.70
CA TYR A 159 -5.37 -8.39 -14.17
C TYR A 159 -3.98 -7.99 -13.67
N GLU A 160 -3.07 -7.69 -14.60
CA GLU A 160 -1.71 -7.25 -14.31
C GLU A 160 -1.48 -5.82 -14.80
N THR A 161 -0.66 -5.07 -14.06
CA THR A 161 -0.29 -3.69 -14.41
C THR A 161 1.17 -3.44 -14.09
N VAL A 162 1.85 -2.70 -14.95
CA VAL A 162 3.20 -2.18 -14.70
C VAL A 162 3.09 -0.66 -14.55
N THR A 163 3.66 -0.13 -13.48
CA THR A 163 3.71 1.31 -13.22
C THR A 163 5.13 1.76 -12.93
N GLY A 164 5.45 3.00 -13.29
CA GLY A 164 6.72 3.62 -12.96
C GLY A 164 6.54 5.12 -12.74
N PHE A 165 7.29 5.69 -11.80
CA PHE A 165 7.26 7.10 -11.48
C PHE A 165 8.67 7.66 -11.37
N LEU A 166 8.81 8.94 -11.71
CA LEU A 166 10.01 9.74 -11.50
C LEU A 166 9.65 10.88 -10.54
N SER A 167 10.41 11.04 -9.48
CA SER A 167 10.21 12.07 -8.45
C SER A 167 11.49 12.87 -8.14
#